data_b18f91a46d89e8f17e9bedd282dd94d7
#
_entry.id   b18f91a46d89e8f17e9bedd282dd94d7
#
_cell.length_a   1.000
_cell.length_b   1.000
_cell.length_c   1.000
_cell.angle_alpha   90.00
_cell.angle_beta   90.00
_cell.angle_gamma   90.00
#
_symmetry.space_group_name_H-M   'P 1'
#
loop_
_entity.id
_entity.type
_entity.pdbx_description
1 polymer ?
#
loop_
_entity_poly.entity_id
_entity_poly.type
_entity_poly.pdbx_seq_one_letter_code
_entity_poly.pdbx_strand_id
1 'polypeptide(L)'
;PRVRRQRQMCIRDRIDAVNLRTLVRARRMGCEDDVLAAAMLPGGHIPADQLRGARGDHLSSLTHGTPLDSAGELAAKLLDSGGGLTEFERACDDALMSYLQRARRTPFGPEVVAGYLGAKEAEFTAVRTILSGKIAGIAAEDIRARLRMSYL
;
A
#
# COMPACT_ATOMS: atom_id res chain seq x y z
N PRO A 1 1.29 3.45 27.06
CA PRO A 1 0.08 3.65 26.26
C PRO A 1 0.35 4.15 24.82
N ARG A 2 1.32 5.07 24.60
CA ARG A 2 1.66 5.60 23.26
C ARG A 2 2.17 4.53 22.30
N VAL A 3 3.11 3.69 22.74
CA VAL A 3 3.71 2.59 21.94
C VAL A 3 2.66 1.60 21.45
N ARG A 4 1.68 1.27 22.29
CA ARG A 4 0.59 0.36 21.92
C ARG A 4 -0.32 0.95 20.84
N ARG A 5 -0.61 2.26 20.91
CA ARG A 5 -1.41 2.96 19.89
C ARG A 5 -0.66 3.05 18.55
N GLN A 6 0.62 3.37 18.55
CA GLN A 6 1.42 3.45 17.32
C GLN A 6 1.56 2.08 16.63
N ARG A 7 1.78 1.01 17.41
CA ARG A 7 1.81 -0.36 16.85
C ARG A 7 0.48 -0.76 16.22
N GLN A 8 -0.64 -0.44 16.88
CA GLN A 8 -1.97 -0.71 16.34
C GLN A 8 -2.26 0.10 15.08
N MET A 9 -1.83 1.37 15.01
CA MET A 9 -1.93 2.17 13.79
C MET A 9 -1.17 1.52 12.63
N CYS A 10 0.10 1.13 12.83
CA CYS A 10 0.90 0.46 11.79
C CYS A 10 0.23 -0.79 11.21
N ILE A 11 -0.33 -1.63 12.08
CA ILE A 11 -0.99 -2.87 11.66
C ILE A 11 -2.26 -2.55 10.87
N ARG A 12 -3.06 -1.60 11.36
CA ARG A 12 -4.31 -1.20 10.72
C ARG A 12 -4.09 -0.56 9.36
N ASP A 13 -3.14 0.37 9.25
CA ASP A 13 -2.78 1.00 7.98
C ASP A 13 -2.30 -0.04 6.95
N ARG A 14 -1.55 -1.05 7.42
CA ARG A 14 -1.10 -2.17 6.56
C ARG A 14 -2.27 -3.05 6.10
N ILE A 15 -3.23 -3.31 6.98
CA ILE A 15 -4.46 -4.02 6.63
C ILE A 15 -5.25 -3.23 5.58
N ASP A 16 -5.42 -1.92 5.78
CA ASP A 16 -6.13 -1.06 4.84
C ASP A 16 -5.47 -1.04 3.46
N ALA A 17 -4.13 -0.97 3.42
CA ALA A 17 -3.38 -1.05 2.17
C ALA A 17 -3.55 -2.41 1.46
N VAL A 18 -3.53 -3.52 2.21
CA VAL A 18 -3.78 -4.86 1.66
C VAL A 18 -5.21 -4.96 1.14
N ASN A 19 -6.20 -4.50 1.90
CA ASN A 19 -7.60 -4.54 1.50
C ASN A 19 -7.87 -3.68 0.27
N LEU A 20 -7.28 -2.49 0.19
CA LEU A 20 -7.41 -1.62 -0.99
C LEU A 20 -6.81 -2.28 -2.25
N ARG A 21 -5.65 -2.93 -2.13
CA ARG A 21 -5.06 -3.70 -3.23
C ARG A 21 -5.92 -4.88 -3.64
N THR A 22 -6.43 -5.62 -2.65
CA THR A 22 -7.31 -6.76 -2.88
C THR A 22 -8.57 -6.32 -3.62
N LEU A 23 -9.20 -5.21 -3.20
CA LEU A 23 -10.35 -4.63 -3.87
C LEU A 23 -10.07 -4.32 -5.34
N VAL A 24 -9.02 -3.55 -5.61
CA VAL A 24 -8.70 -3.11 -6.97
C VAL A 24 -8.37 -4.30 -7.88
N ARG A 25 -7.58 -5.26 -7.38
CA ARG A 25 -7.22 -6.46 -8.15
C ARG A 25 -8.42 -7.34 -8.43
N ALA A 26 -9.22 -7.67 -7.41
CA ALA A 26 -10.39 -8.54 -7.54
C ALA A 26 -11.42 -7.94 -8.51
N ARG A 27 -11.68 -6.64 -8.42
CA ARG A 27 -12.60 -5.97 -9.34
C ARG A 27 -12.11 -5.96 -10.78
N ARG A 28 -10.83 -5.77 -10.99
CA ARG A 28 -10.23 -5.85 -12.34
C ARG A 28 -10.22 -7.26 -12.92
N MET A 29 -10.19 -8.26 -12.07
CA MET A 29 -10.30 -9.67 -12.46
C MET A 29 -11.76 -10.14 -12.64
N GLY A 30 -12.74 -9.26 -12.33
CA GLY A 30 -14.15 -9.63 -12.39
C GLY A 30 -14.57 -10.64 -11.32
N CYS A 31 -13.86 -10.67 -10.18
CA CYS A 31 -14.21 -11.58 -9.08
C CYS A 31 -15.57 -11.21 -8.47
N GLU A 32 -16.31 -12.23 -8.06
CA GLU A 32 -17.57 -12.09 -7.34
C GLU A 32 -17.36 -11.48 -5.95
N ASP A 33 -18.40 -10.80 -5.44
CA ASP A 33 -18.33 -10.09 -4.16
C ASP A 33 -18.08 -11.04 -2.97
N ASP A 34 -18.49 -12.29 -3.05
CA ASP A 34 -18.24 -13.31 -2.00
C ASP A 34 -16.74 -13.68 -1.92
N VAL A 35 -16.09 -13.82 -3.07
CA VAL A 35 -14.64 -14.08 -3.13
C VAL A 35 -13.87 -12.89 -2.58
N LEU A 36 -14.28 -11.67 -2.94
CA LEU A 36 -13.70 -10.46 -2.43
C LEU A 36 -13.87 -10.33 -0.91
N ALA A 37 -15.06 -10.64 -0.40
CA ALA A 37 -15.34 -10.61 1.04
C ALA A 37 -14.44 -11.59 1.81
N ALA A 38 -14.27 -12.81 1.30
CA ALA A 38 -13.41 -13.83 1.90
C ALA A 38 -11.92 -13.48 1.87
N ALA A 39 -11.49 -12.66 0.91
CA ALA A 39 -10.10 -12.25 0.74
C ALA A 39 -9.72 -11.01 1.56
N MET A 40 -10.69 -10.27 2.09
CA MET A 40 -10.43 -9.07 2.88
C MET A 40 -10.08 -9.38 4.33
N LEU A 41 -9.09 -8.65 4.87
CA LEU A 41 -8.62 -8.80 6.23
C LEU A 41 -9.44 -7.92 7.18
N PRO A 42 -9.87 -8.45 8.35
CA PRO A 42 -10.52 -7.65 9.37
C PRO A 42 -9.50 -6.81 10.16
N GLY A 43 -9.96 -5.73 10.78
CA GLY A 43 -9.19 -4.98 11.77
C GLY A 43 -8.44 -3.75 11.25
N GLY A 44 -8.68 -3.31 10.02
CA GLY A 44 -8.21 -2.02 9.50
C GLY A 44 -8.89 -0.81 10.19
N HIS A 45 -8.52 0.39 9.78
CA HIS A 45 -9.24 1.62 10.12
C HIS A 45 -10.50 1.75 9.28
N ILE A 46 -10.41 1.35 8.01
CA ILE A 46 -11.55 1.34 7.09
C ILE A 46 -12.26 -0.02 7.22
N PRO A 47 -13.53 -0.05 7.59
CA PRO A 47 -14.29 -1.30 7.64
C PRO A 47 -14.29 -2.00 6.28
N ALA A 48 -13.97 -3.28 6.26
CA ALA A 48 -13.86 -4.07 5.02
C ALA A 48 -15.15 -4.04 4.18
N ASP A 49 -16.32 -4.04 4.84
CA ASP A 49 -17.60 -3.96 4.14
C ASP A 49 -17.83 -2.62 3.45
N GLN A 50 -17.43 -1.51 4.08
CA GLN A 50 -17.50 -0.19 3.47
C GLN A 50 -16.58 -0.09 2.27
N LEU A 51 -15.33 -0.57 2.42
CA LEU A 51 -14.36 -0.58 1.34
C LEU A 51 -14.83 -1.45 0.17
N ARG A 52 -15.42 -2.62 0.45
CA ARG A 52 -16.00 -3.51 -0.56
C ARG A 52 -17.11 -2.85 -1.36
N GLY A 53 -18.00 -2.11 -0.70
CA GLY A 53 -19.12 -1.40 -1.33
C GLY A 53 -18.72 -0.13 -2.08
N ALA A 54 -17.52 0.41 -1.82
CA ALA A 54 -17.11 1.70 -2.34
C ALA A 54 -16.82 1.68 -3.85
N ARG A 55 -17.13 2.79 -4.53
CA ARG A 55 -16.90 3.06 -5.95
C ARG A 55 -16.53 4.53 -6.13
N GLY A 56 -15.76 4.86 -7.18
CA GLY A 56 -15.47 6.23 -7.59
C GLY A 56 -15.11 7.15 -6.42
N ASP A 57 -15.76 8.30 -6.36
CA ASP A 57 -15.52 9.33 -5.32
C ASP A 57 -15.76 8.84 -3.88
N HIS A 58 -16.64 7.86 -3.68
CA HIS A 58 -16.84 7.29 -2.36
C HIS A 58 -15.59 6.50 -1.91
N LEU A 59 -14.91 5.80 -2.80
CA LEU A 59 -13.66 5.11 -2.48
C LEU A 59 -12.55 6.10 -2.08
N SER A 60 -12.38 7.18 -2.83
CA SER A 60 -11.41 8.23 -2.48
C SER A 60 -11.77 8.92 -1.15
N SER A 61 -13.05 9.16 -0.87
CA SER A 61 -13.48 9.76 0.40
C SER A 61 -13.20 8.88 1.63
N LEU A 62 -13.29 7.55 1.50
CA LEU A 62 -12.96 6.61 2.59
C LEU A 62 -11.47 6.60 2.95
N THR A 63 -10.61 6.90 1.99
CA THR A 63 -9.16 6.97 2.21
C THR A 63 -8.67 8.36 2.56
N HIS A 64 -9.52 9.39 2.40
CA HIS A 64 -9.17 10.78 2.65
C HIS A 64 -8.67 11.02 4.07
N GLY A 65 -7.57 11.76 4.21
CA GLY A 65 -6.96 12.02 5.50
C GLY A 65 -6.23 10.83 6.15
N THR A 66 -6.16 9.70 5.45
CA THR A 66 -5.36 8.54 5.84
C THR A 66 -4.02 8.53 5.10
N PRO A 67 -3.03 7.71 5.50
CA PRO A 67 -1.81 7.54 4.71
C PRO A 67 -2.05 7.05 3.28
N LEU A 68 -3.23 6.47 3.00
CA LEU A 68 -3.61 5.92 1.69
C LEU A 68 -4.39 6.90 0.80
N ASP A 69 -4.42 8.19 1.12
CA ASP A 69 -5.19 9.21 0.39
C ASP A 69 -4.90 9.17 -1.13
N SER A 70 -3.65 9.36 -1.51
CA SER A 70 -3.24 9.31 -2.92
C SER A 70 -3.46 7.93 -3.57
N ALA A 71 -3.30 6.84 -2.82
CA ALA A 71 -3.57 5.50 -3.32
C ALA A 71 -5.08 5.28 -3.56
N GLY A 72 -5.94 5.84 -2.72
CA GLY A 72 -7.39 5.79 -2.88
C GLY A 72 -7.88 6.55 -4.11
N GLU A 73 -7.34 7.74 -4.38
CA GLU A 73 -7.63 8.48 -5.60
C GLU A 73 -7.24 7.71 -6.88
N LEU A 74 -6.04 7.11 -6.86
CA LEU A 74 -5.58 6.28 -7.96
C LEU A 74 -6.43 5.02 -8.12
N ALA A 75 -6.86 4.39 -7.01
CA ALA A 75 -7.75 3.24 -7.03
C ALA A 75 -9.10 3.59 -7.67
N ALA A 76 -9.70 4.73 -7.29
CA ALA A 76 -10.95 5.21 -7.88
C ALA A 76 -10.81 5.40 -9.39
N LYS A 77 -9.79 6.12 -9.84
CA LYS A 77 -9.49 6.33 -11.26
C LYS A 77 -9.30 5.02 -12.02
N LEU A 78 -8.55 4.07 -11.43
CA LEU A 78 -8.29 2.78 -12.07
C LEU A 78 -9.53 1.92 -12.24
N LEU A 79 -10.48 1.99 -11.31
CA LEU A 79 -11.73 1.24 -11.39
C LEU A 79 -12.70 1.87 -12.40
N ASP A 80 -12.66 3.18 -12.60
CA ASP A 80 -13.53 3.90 -13.53
C ASP A 80 -12.99 3.91 -14.97
N SER A 81 -11.72 4.20 -15.16
CA SER A 81 -11.11 4.39 -16.47
C SER A 81 -10.15 3.30 -16.92
N GLY A 82 -9.83 2.37 -16.04
CA GLY A 82 -8.81 1.35 -16.31
C GLY A 82 -7.38 1.92 -16.21
N GLY A 83 -6.42 1.21 -16.78
CA GLY A 83 -5.02 1.62 -16.78
C GLY A 83 -4.06 0.64 -16.07
N GLY A 84 -2.81 1.03 -15.90
CA GLY A 84 -1.77 0.21 -15.26
C GLY A 84 -1.84 0.22 -13.73
N LEU A 85 -1.61 -0.93 -13.11
CA LEU A 85 -1.59 -1.05 -11.65
C LEU A 85 -0.32 -0.50 -11.00
N THR A 86 0.74 -0.27 -11.78
CA THR A 86 2.08 0.03 -11.27
C THR A 86 2.12 1.28 -10.39
N GLU A 87 1.47 2.35 -10.82
CA GLU A 87 1.43 3.62 -10.10
C GLU A 87 0.62 3.48 -8.79
N PHE A 88 -0.52 2.83 -8.86
CA PHE A 88 -1.35 2.53 -7.68
C PHE A 88 -0.61 1.67 -6.65
N GLU A 89 0.01 0.58 -7.10
CA GLU A 89 0.80 -0.31 -6.23
C GLU A 89 1.96 0.44 -5.57
N ARG A 90 2.62 1.30 -6.34
CA ARG A 90 3.67 2.18 -5.83
C ARG A 90 3.13 3.12 -4.76
N ALA A 91 2.00 3.78 -5.00
CA ALA A 91 1.40 4.69 -4.02
C ALA A 91 1.05 3.98 -2.70
N CYS A 92 0.54 2.75 -2.76
CA CYS A 92 0.30 1.94 -1.57
C CYS A 92 1.59 1.61 -0.79
N ASP A 93 2.67 1.26 -1.48
CA ASP A 93 3.96 0.95 -0.85
C ASP A 93 4.60 2.20 -0.27
N ASP A 94 4.56 3.32 -0.99
CA ASP A 94 5.12 4.60 -0.57
C ASP A 94 4.37 5.17 0.65
N ALA A 95 3.06 4.95 0.75
CA ALA A 95 2.27 5.30 1.93
C ALA A 95 2.76 4.56 3.18
N LEU A 96 2.97 3.24 3.06
CA LEU A 96 3.51 2.43 4.16
C LEU A 96 4.94 2.84 4.52
N MET A 97 5.78 3.12 3.52
CA MET A 97 7.15 3.57 3.73
C MET A 97 7.21 4.93 4.44
N SER A 98 6.38 5.88 4.02
CA SER A 98 6.26 7.20 4.67
C SER A 98 5.90 7.09 6.16
N TYR A 99 5.08 6.10 6.51
CA TYR A 99 4.78 5.82 7.91
C TYR A 99 6.00 5.27 8.65
N LEU A 100 6.72 4.31 8.07
CA LEU A 100 7.93 3.73 8.67
C LEU A 100 9.04 4.75 8.84
N GLN A 101 9.17 5.71 7.92
CA GLN A 101 10.14 6.81 8.03
C GLN A 101 9.92 7.68 9.27
N ARG A 102 8.69 7.76 9.81
CA ARG A 102 8.42 8.49 11.06
C ARG A 102 9.13 7.85 12.26
N ALA A 103 9.40 6.53 12.22
CA ALA A 103 10.15 5.83 13.26
C ALA A 103 11.58 6.36 13.43
N ARG A 104 12.17 6.98 12.40
CA ARG A 104 13.51 7.62 12.47
C ARG A 104 13.60 8.75 13.50
N ARG A 105 12.46 9.34 13.86
CA ARG A 105 12.38 10.43 14.85
C ARG A 105 12.20 9.92 16.28
N THR A 106 12.13 8.60 16.46
CA THR A 106 11.96 7.95 17.76
C THR A 106 13.30 7.34 18.17
N PRO A 107 13.95 7.81 19.26
CA PRO A 107 15.28 7.34 19.61
C PRO A 107 15.31 5.91 20.15
N PHE A 108 14.22 5.47 20.80
CA PHE A 108 14.12 4.16 21.43
C PHE A 108 12.71 3.59 21.25
N GLY A 109 12.62 2.28 21.09
CA GLY A 109 11.34 1.58 21.02
C GLY A 109 11.27 0.53 19.92
N PRO A 110 10.19 -0.25 19.88
CA PRO A 110 9.99 -1.26 18.86
C PRO A 110 9.80 -0.65 17.46
N GLU A 111 9.45 0.62 17.37
CA GLU A 111 9.31 1.36 16.12
C GLU A 111 10.63 1.46 15.34
N VAL A 112 11.75 1.59 16.06
CA VAL A 112 13.09 1.65 15.45
C VAL A 112 13.41 0.32 14.78
N VAL A 113 13.11 -0.80 15.45
CA VAL A 113 13.33 -2.15 14.91
C VAL A 113 12.41 -2.39 13.71
N ALA A 114 11.13 -2.03 13.81
CA ALA A 114 10.17 -2.16 12.72
C ALA A 114 10.57 -1.30 11.51
N GLY A 115 11.02 -0.06 11.76
CA GLY A 115 11.54 0.83 10.72
C GLY A 115 12.77 0.25 10.03
N TYR A 116 13.72 -0.31 10.77
CA TYR A 116 14.90 -0.96 10.22
C TYR A 116 14.55 -2.17 9.36
N LEU A 117 13.66 -3.04 9.84
CA LEU A 117 13.22 -4.21 9.08
C LEU A 117 12.51 -3.79 7.79
N GLY A 118 11.61 -2.80 7.85
CA GLY A 118 10.94 -2.25 6.69
C GLY A 118 11.92 -1.62 5.69
N ALA A 119 12.96 -0.94 6.19
CA ALA A 119 14.03 -0.40 5.35
C ALA A 119 14.78 -1.51 4.59
N LYS A 120 15.10 -2.60 5.27
CA LYS A 120 15.78 -3.74 4.64
C LYS A 120 14.89 -4.46 3.63
N GLU A 121 13.61 -4.63 3.92
CA GLU A 121 12.63 -5.20 2.98
C GLU A 121 12.52 -4.33 1.70
N ALA A 122 12.48 -3.01 1.85
CA ALA A 122 12.46 -2.08 0.72
C ALA A 122 13.75 -2.13 -0.11
N GLU A 123 14.92 -2.19 0.54
CA GLU A 123 16.21 -2.33 -0.12
C GLU A 123 16.28 -3.63 -0.95
N PHE A 124 15.90 -4.76 -0.36
CA PHE A 124 15.83 -6.04 -1.06
C PHE A 124 14.88 -5.99 -2.27
N THR A 125 13.72 -5.38 -2.09
CA THR A 125 12.73 -5.22 -3.17
C THR A 125 13.29 -4.37 -4.30
N ALA A 126 13.97 -3.27 -3.99
CA ALA A 126 14.59 -2.39 -4.98
C ALA A 126 15.69 -3.12 -5.77
N VAL A 127 16.61 -3.81 -5.08
CA VAL A 127 17.67 -4.60 -5.71
C VAL A 127 17.08 -5.69 -6.62
N ARG A 128 16.09 -6.43 -6.13
CA ARG A 128 15.40 -7.45 -6.91
C ARG A 128 14.73 -6.88 -8.16
N THR A 129 14.06 -5.74 -8.03
CA THR A 129 13.40 -5.05 -9.15
C THR A 129 14.42 -4.64 -10.22
N ILE A 130 15.55 -4.06 -9.80
CA ILE A 130 16.61 -3.63 -10.72
C ILE A 130 17.23 -4.83 -11.43
N LEU A 131 17.60 -5.88 -10.68
CA LEU A 131 18.22 -7.06 -11.25
C LEU A 131 17.29 -7.78 -12.22
N SER A 132 16.04 -8.03 -11.80
CA SER A 132 15.05 -8.70 -12.66
C SER A 132 14.75 -7.88 -13.91
N GLY A 133 14.65 -6.56 -13.79
CA GLY A 133 14.43 -5.67 -14.92
C GLY A 133 15.61 -5.68 -15.91
N LYS A 134 16.85 -5.68 -15.42
CA LYS A 134 18.04 -5.77 -16.26
C LYS A 134 18.16 -7.11 -16.97
N ILE A 135 17.89 -8.22 -16.26
CA ILE A 135 17.90 -9.57 -16.86
C ILE A 135 16.83 -9.69 -17.94
N ALA A 136 15.66 -9.07 -17.73
CA ALA A 136 14.57 -9.07 -18.71
C ALA A 136 14.76 -8.04 -19.86
N GLY A 137 15.86 -7.28 -19.88
CA GLY A 137 16.12 -6.29 -20.92
C GLY A 137 15.20 -5.07 -20.88
N ILE A 138 14.57 -4.79 -19.73
CA ILE A 138 13.66 -3.65 -19.55
C ILE A 138 14.47 -2.35 -19.53
N ALA A 139 13.96 -1.29 -20.20
CA ALA A 139 14.61 0.02 -20.23
C ALA A 139 14.78 0.59 -18.81
N ALA A 140 15.88 1.33 -18.61
CA ALA A 140 16.22 1.87 -17.29
C ALA A 140 15.14 2.81 -16.74
N GLU A 141 14.41 3.52 -17.60
CA GLU A 141 13.30 4.41 -17.23
C GLU A 141 12.12 3.64 -16.65
N ASP A 142 11.75 2.52 -17.29
CA ASP A 142 10.67 1.64 -16.81
C ASP A 142 11.05 0.97 -15.50
N ILE A 143 12.31 0.60 -15.30
CA ILE A 143 12.81 0.06 -14.03
C ILE A 143 12.69 1.14 -12.94
N ARG A 144 13.11 2.39 -13.23
CA ARG A 144 12.99 3.50 -12.28
C ARG A 144 11.54 3.79 -11.90
N ALA A 145 10.62 3.75 -12.87
CA ALA A 145 9.18 3.95 -12.62
C ALA A 145 8.58 2.90 -11.66
N ARG A 146 9.18 1.71 -11.59
CA ARG A 146 8.75 0.63 -10.70
C ARG A 146 9.40 0.65 -9.33
N LEU A 147 10.43 1.47 -9.12
CA LEU A 147 11.06 1.60 -7.81
C LEU A 147 10.13 2.28 -6.81
N ARG A 148 10.18 1.82 -5.58
CA ARG A 148 9.43 2.33 -4.44
C ARG A 148 10.25 3.39 -3.70
N MET A 149 9.56 4.17 -2.85
CA MET A 149 10.21 5.12 -1.97
C MET A 149 11.25 4.42 -1.09
N SER A 150 12.44 5.01 -1.00
CA SER A 150 13.50 4.55 -0.10
C SER A 150 13.16 4.93 1.35
N TYR A 151 13.68 4.16 2.30
CA TYR A 151 13.61 4.51 3.71
C TYR A 151 14.55 5.68 4.08
N LEU A 152 15.66 5.86 3.35
CA LEU A 152 16.67 6.90 3.56
C LEU A 152 16.30 8.19 2.85
#